data_113844024f624174703f3d6d8b09f70f
#
_entry.id   113844024f624174703f3d6d8b09f70f
#
_cell.length_a   1.000
_cell.length_b   1.000
_cell.length_c   1.000
_cell.angle_alpha   90.00
_cell.angle_beta   90.00
_cell.angle_gamma   90.00
#
_symmetry.space_group_name_H-M   'P 1'
#
loop_
_entity.id
_entity.type
_entity.pdbx_description
1 polymer ?
#
loop_
_entity_poly.entity_id
_entity_poly.type
_entity_poly.pdbx_seq_one_letter_code
_entity_poly.pdbx_strand_id
1 'polypeptide(L)'
;MNPYYLARPLLFRLDPEKAHDLTLGALARFPTIMPKGQGGQPVELLGLTFPNRLGLAAGLDKNGVAISAFDRSGLGFIEIGTVTPRPQPGNDRPRLYRLPEHQAIINRMGFNNDGIDALIARVTATPRPRAILGINLGKNKNTPNEQALDDYLIGIQKAWAHADYLAINISSPNTAGLRDLQHGVALRTLLTRIKSEQQRLAASTQKHVPIVVKIAPDLDDDALNDLLDTIAACGIDGIIATNTTLDKSTVASHPRGSEQGGLSGAPLTMRATAILTKIRARLPSIPLIAAGGVMSAADMQAKLDTGADLVQIYTGLIYHGPQLIRDCLRQLG
;
A
#
# COMPACT_ATOMS: atom_id res chain seq x y z
N MET A 1 -27.00 -12.45 2.51
CA MET A 1 -26.04 -12.51 3.64
C MET A 1 -24.63 -12.62 3.08
N ASN A 2 -23.66 -11.85 3.58
CA ASN A 2 -22.27 -11.94 3.09
C ASN A 2 -21.62 -13.25 3.61
N PRO A 3 -21.25 -14.20 2.73
CA PRO A 3 -20.66 -15.49 3.15
C PRO A 3 -19.37 -15.31 3.98
N TYR A 4 -18.68 -14.21 3.83
CA TYR A 4 -17.49 -13.89 4.60
C TYR A 4 -17.78 -13.80 6.11
N TYR A 5 -18.93 -13.27 6.51
CA TYR A 5 -19.30 -13.19 7.93
C TYR A 5 -19.53 -14.55 8.59
N LEU A 6 -19.77 -15.59 7.80
CA LEU A 6 -19.82 -16.98 8.30
C LEU A 6 -18.40 -17.56 8.47
N ALA A 7 -17.48 -17.23 7.55
CA ALA A 7 -16.09 -17.72 7.60
C ALA A 7 -15.22 -16.92 8.58
N ARG A 8 -15.46 -15.60 8.73
CA ARG A 8 -14.63 -14.70 9.56
C ARG A 8 -14.45 -15.18 11.01
N PRO A 9 -15.48 -15.64 11.76
CA PRO A 9 -15.29 -16.11 13.12
C PRO A 9 -14.31 -17.28 13.23
N LEU A 10 -14.27 -18.17 12.25
CA LEU A 10 -13.33 -19.28 12.19
C LEU A 10 -11.91 -18.79 11.88
N LEU A 11 -11.76 -17.93 10.88
CA LEU A 11 -10.48 -17.31 10.53
C LEU A 11 -9.90 -16.49 11.69
N PHE A 12 -10.77 -15.84 12.47
CA PHE A 12 -10.32 -15.01 13.60
C PHE A 12 -9.92 -15.81 14.85
N ARG A 13 -10.23 -17.09 14.91
CA ARG A 13 -9.69 -18.01 15.95
C ARG A 13 -8.26 -18.46 15.64
N LEU A 14 -7.86 -18.41 14.37
CA LEU A 14 -6.50 -18.74 13.97
C LEU A 14 -5.53 -17.60 14.31
N ASP A 15 -4.25 -17.93 14.43
CA ASP A 15 -3.19 -16.92 14.41
C ASP A 15 -3.38 -16.00 13.20
N PRO A 16 -3.23 -14.67 13.36
CA PRO A 16 -3.51 -13.72 12.29
C PRO A 16 -2.70 -13.94 11.01
N GLU A 17 -1.42 -14.30 11.14
CA GLU A 17 -0.55 -14.53 9.98
C GLU A 17 -0.90 -15.86 9.29
N LYS A 18 -1.20 -16.91 10.06
CA LYS A 18 -1.69 -18.18 9.50
C LYS A 18 -3.01 -18.02 8.75
N ALA A 19 -3.94 -17.24 9.30
CA ALA A 19 -5.21 -16.94 8.62
C ALA A 19 -4.99 -16.17 7.31
N HIS A 20 -4.04 -15.25 7.29
CA HIS A 20 -3.61 -14.51 6.11
C HIS A 20 -3.05 -15.46 5.04
N ASP A 21 -2.08 -16.30 5.41
CA ASP A 21 -1.42 -17.23 4.49
C ASP A 21 -2.43 -18.24 3.89
N LEU A 22 -3.32 -18.78 4.72
CA LEU A 22 -4.39 -19.69 4.26
C LEU A 22 -5.35 -19.00 3.28
N THR A 23 -5.75 -17.76 3.59
CA THR A 23 -6.66 -17.00 2.73
C THR A 23 -6.02 -16.68 1.39
N LEU A 24 -4.78 -16.18 1.37
CA LEU A 24 -4.06 -15.91 0.13
C LEU A 24 -3.81 -17.18 -0.68
N GLY A 25 -3.42 -18.28 -0.02
CA GLY A 25 -3.24 -19.57 -0.67
C GLY A 25 -4.52 -20.08 -1.34
N ALA A 26 -5.66 -19.94 -0.66
CA ALA A 26 -6.96 -20.29 -1.23
C ALA A 26 -7.34 -19.40 -2.43
N LEU A 27 -7.12 -18.07 -2.33
CA LEU A 27 -7.36 -17.13 -3.42
C LEU A 27 -6.44 -17.38 -4.62
N ALA A 28 -5.18 -17.72 -4.38
CA ALA A 28 -4.22 -18.07 -5.43
C ALA A 28 -4.66 -19.33 -6.19
N ARG A 29 -5.11 -20.35 -5.46
CA ARG A 29 -5.51 -21.65 -6.04
C ARG A 29 -6.90 -21.60 -6.70
N PHE A 30 -7.82 -20.81 -6.13
CA PHE A 30 -9.21 -20.71 -6.54
C PHE A 30 -9.63 -19.23 -6.61
N PRO A 31 -9.22 -18.47 -7.64
CA PRO A 31 -9.55 -17.05 -7.78
C PRO A 31 -11.07 -16.76 -7.76
N THR A 32 -11.88 -17.75 -8.11
CA THR A 32 -13.35 -17.66 -8.11
C THR A 32 -13.98 -17.57 -6.72
N ILE A 33 -13.24 -17.86 -5.65
CA ILE A 33 -13.66 -17.60 -4.26
C ILE A 33 -13.92 -16.10 -4.07
N MET A 34 -13.12 -15.24 -4.73
CA MET A 34 -13.38 -13.81 -4.76
C MET A 34 -14.59 -13.54 -5.66
N PRO A 35 -15.67 -12.93 -5.14
CA PRO A 35 -16.83 -12.60 -5.96
C PRO A 35 -16.46 -11.65 -7.09
N LYS A 36 -17.10 -11.81 -8.25
CA LYS A 36 -16.95 -10.86 -9.34
C LYS A 36 -17.55 -9.51 -8.95
N GLY A 37 -16.75 -8.46 -9.02
CA GLY A 37 -17.15 -7.07 -8.81
C GLY A 37 -17.23 -6.29 -10.12
N GLN A 38 -18.07 -5.26 -10.11
CA GLN A 38 -18.20 -4.26 -11.17
C GLN A 38 -18.66 -2.95 -10.53
N GLY A 39 -18.26 -1.81 -11.08
CA GLY A 39 -18.73 -0.49 -10.65
C GLY A 39 -17.63 0.56 -10.68
N GLY A 40 -18.05 1.79 -10.45
CA GLY A 40 -17.23 2.98 -10.55
C GLY A 40 -16.99 3.44 -11.99
N GLN A 41 -16.59 4.68 -12.12
CA GLN A 41 -16.26 5.30 -13.42
C GLN A 41 -14.74 5.31 -13.62
N PRO A 42 -14.27 5.12 -14.87
CA PRO A 42 -12.86 5.28 -15.19
C PRO A 42 -12.34 6.67 -14.81
N VAL A 43 -11.07 6.73 -14.42
CA VAL A 43 -10.38 7.99 -14.11
C VAL A 43 -8.98 7.98 -14.71
N GLU A 44 -8.64 9.10 -15.35
CA GLU A 44 -7.30 9.35 -15.86
C GLU A 44 -6.44 9.95 -14.75
N LEU A 45 -5.34 9.29 -14.42
CA LEU A 45 -4.38 9.76 -13.41
C LEU A 45 -3.00 9.17 -13.71
N LEU A 46 -1.92 9.92 -13.45
CA LEU A 46 -0.55 9.43 -13.66
C LEU A 46 -0.27 8.98 -15.12
N GLY A 47 -1.04 9.44 -16.10
CA GLY A 47 -0.98 8.96 -17.48
C GLY A 47 -1.55 7.56 -17.70
N LEU A 48 -2.36 7.06 -16.76
CA LEU A 48 -2.99 5.74 -16.78
C LEU A 48 -4.51 5.89 -16.65
N THR A 49 -5.26 4.97 -17.30
CA THR A 49 -6.71 4.87 -17.18
C THR A 49 -7.06 3.83 -16.11
N PHE A 50 -7.40 4.26 -14.92
CA PHE A 50 -7.87 3.39 -13.85
C PHE A 50 -9.34 3.03 -14.09
N PRO A 51 -9.75 1.75 -14.07
CA PRO A 51 -11.15 1.36 -14.24
C PRO A 51 -12.12 1.98 -13.23
N ASN A 52 -11.63 2.26 -12.03
CA ASN A 52 -12.32 3.01 -10.99
C ASN A 52 -11.30 3.49 -9.93
N ARG A 53 -11.78 4.27 -8.93
CA ARG A 53 -10.93 4.90 -7.92
C ARG A 53 -10.56 4.01 -6.72
N LEU A 54 -11.05 2.75 -6.66
CA LEU A 54 -10.82 1.85 -5.53
C LEU A 54 -9.70 0.86 -5.83
N GLY A 55 -8.75 0.71 -4.92
CA GLY A 55 -7.64 -0.23 -5.07
C GLY A 55 -7.27 -0.99 -3.79
N LEU A 56 -6.38 -1.97 -3.96
CA LEU A 56 -5.78 -2.75 -2.90
C LEU A 56 -4.45 -2.10 -2.47
N ALA A 57 -4.26 -1.89 -1.17
CA ALA A 57 -3.00 -1.40 -0.65
C ALA A 57 -1.92 -2.49 -0.59
N ALA A 58 -0.67 -2.10 -0.80
CA ALA A 58 0.49 -2.96 -0.58
C ALA A 58 0.51 -3.57 0.82
N GLY A 59 1.12 -4.74 0.92
CA GLY A 59 1.28 -5.50 2.16
C GLY A 59 0.27 -6.64 2.33
N LEU A 60 -0.87 -6.61 1.62
CA LEU A 60 -1.82 -7.71 1.65
C LEU A 60 -1.34 -8.88 0.77
N ASP A 61 -0.97 -8.60 -0.45
CA ASP A 61 -0.31 -9.58 -1.34
C ASP A 61 1.13 -9.15 -1.64
N LYS A 62 2.04 -9.49 -0.72
CA LYS A 62 3.44 -9.07 -0.83
C LYS A 62 4.18 -9.70 -1.99
N ASN A 63 3.75 -10.88 -2.38
CA ASN A 63 4.45 -11.73 -3.34
C ASN A 63 3.72 -11.86 -4.69
N GLY A 64 2.58 -11.20 -4.88
CA GLY A 64 1.80 -11.26 -6.11
C GLY A 64 1.17 -12.63 -6.37
N VAL A 65 0.74 -13.33 -5.32
CA VAL A 65 0.19 -14.70 -5.47
C VAL A 65 -1.31 -14.72 -5.80
N ALA A 66 -2.05 -13.66 -5.49
CA ALA A 66 -3.51 -13.61 -5.62
C ALA A 66 -4.01 -12.51 -6.56
N ILE A 67 -3.19 -12.02 -7.49
CA ILE A 67 -3.51 -10.94 -8.42
C ILE A 67 -4.84 -11.22 -9.15
N SER A 68 -4.99 -12.42 -9.73
CA SER A 68 -6.21 -12.81 -10.48
C SER A 68 -7.49 -12.78 -9.62
N ALA A 69 -7.38 -13.12 -8.33
CA ALA A 69 -8.52 -13.06 -7.42
C ALA A 69 -8.91 -11.60 -7.11
N PHE A 70 -7.93 -10.75 -6.87
CA PHE A 70 -8.18 -9.33 -6.61
C PHE A 70 -8.67 -8.60 -7.87
N ASP A 71 -8.14 -8.91 -9.06
CA ASP A 71 -8.65 -8.37 -10.33
C ASP A 71 -10.12 -8.75 -10.56
N ARG A 72 -10.48 -10.01 -10.26
CA ARG A 72 -11.87 -10.46 -10.33
C ARG A 72 -12.82 -9.66 -9.44
N SER A 73 -12.35 -9.13 -8.30
CA SER A 73 -13.19 -8.37 -7.36
C SER A 73 -13.67 -7.01 -7.87
N GLY A 74 -13.16 -6.55 -9.01
CA GLY A 74 -13.54 -5.28 -9.64
C GLY A 74 -12.77 -4.08 -9.13
N LEU A 75 -11.68 -4.28 -8.40
CA LEU A 75 -10.76 -3.21 -8.01
C LEU A 75 -10.19 -2.53 -9.26
N GLY A 76 -10.08 -1.21 -9.24
CA GLY A 76 -9.49 -0.41 -10.31
C GLY A 76 -7.96 -0.54 -10.35
N PHE A 77 -7.34 -0.84 -9.22
CA PHE A 77 -5.90 -1.08 -9.15
C PHE A 77 -5.51 -2.00 -7.98
N ILE A 78 -4.38 -2.67 -8.13
CA ILE A 78 -3.84 -3.61 -7.16
C ILE A 78 -2.37 -3.25 -6.92
N GLU A 79 -2.00 -2.94 -5.68
CA GLU A 79 -0.62 -2.71 -5.30
C GLU A 79 -0.08 -3.95 -4.57
N ILE A 80 0.81 -4.67 -5.25
CA ILE A 80 1.53 -5.83 -4.69
C ILE A 80 2.86 -5.39 -4.05
N GLY A 81 3.42 -6.21 -3.18
CA GLY A 81 4.61 -5.85 -2.38
C GLY A 81 4.19 -5.46 -0.95
N THR A 82 5.04 -4.84 -0.14
CA THR A 82 6.38 -4.34 -0.45
C THR A 82 7.32 -5.49 -0.69
N VAL A 83 8.03 -5.40 -1.78
CA VAL A 83 9.07 -6.35 -2.17
C VAL A 83 10.44 -5.70 -2.07
N THR A 84 11.45 -6.48 -1.73
CA THR A 84 12.85 -6.07 -1.63
C THR A 84 13.71 -6.79 -2.68
N PRO A 85 14.89 -6.29 -3.06
CA PRO A 85 15.74 -6.96 -4.03
C PRO A 85 16.00 -8.42 -3.73
N ARG A 86 16.36 -8.74 -2.49
CA ARG A 86 16.58 -10.11 -2.01
C ARG A 86 15.40 -10.57 -1.17
N PRO A 87 15.09 -11.88 -1.14
CA PRO A 87 14.11 -12.42 -0.21
C PRO A 87 14.53 -12.17 1.24
N GLN A 88 13.55 -12.01 2.12
CA GLN A 88 13.82 -11.89 3.55
C GLN A 88 12.63 -12.36 4.38
N PRO A 89 12.88 -12.97 5.57
CA PRO A 89 11.83 -13.54 6.41
C PRO A 89 11.00 -12.46 7.13
N GLY A 90 11.49 -11.23 7.21
CA GLY A 90 10.91 -10.15 8.03
C GLY A 90 11.32 -10.24 9.50
N ASN A 91 10.51 -9.66 10.39
CA ASN A 91 10.75 -9.68 11.83
C ASN A 91 10.26 -10.97 12.47
N ASP A 92 10.70 -11.24 13.70
CA ASP A 92 10.32 -12.43 14.46
C ASP A 92 8.82 -12.49 14.75
N ARG A 93 8.27 -13.69 14.80
CA ARG A 93 6.88 -13.97 15.17
C ARG A 93 6.74 -14.11 16.70
N PRO A 94 5.55 -13.72 17.26
CA PRO A 94 4.37 -13.15 16.61
C PRO A 94 4.59 -11.68 16.22
N ARG A 95 4.08 -11.28 15.06
CA ARG A 95 4.30 -9.95 14.48
C ARG A 95 3.07 -9.32 13.86
N LEU A 96 1.91 -9.96 14.05
CA LEU A 96 0.61 -9.49 13.54
C LEU A 96 -0.46 -9.74 14.61
N TYR A 97 -1.17 -8.68 15.00
CA TYR A 97 -2.17 -8.72 16.06
C TYR A 97 -3.45 -8.04 15.61
N ARG A 98 -4.58 -8.75 15.71
CA ARG A 98 -5.91 -8.18 15.48
C ARG A 98 -6.46 -7.65 16.81
N LEU A 99 -7.09 -6.48 16.73
CA LEU A 99 -7.81 -5.83 17.81
C LEU A 99 -9.29 -5.68 17.38
N PRO A 100 -10.10 -6.75 17.49
CA PRO A 100 -11.44 -6.79 16.90
C PRO A 100 -12.37 -5.68 17.39
N GLU A 101 -12.32 -5.36 18.68
CA GLU A 101 -13.15 -4.34 19.33
C GLU A 101 -12.89 -2.94 18.75
N HIS A 102 -11.67 -2.71 18.25
CA HIS A 102 -11.24 -1.47 17.62
C HIS A 102 -11.23 -1.54 16.08
N GLN A 103 -11.61 -2.68 15.49
CA GLN A 103 -11.47 -2.94 14.06
C GLN A 103 -10.06 -2.56 13.54
N ALA A 104 -9.04 -2.96 14.28
CA ALA A 104 -7.67 -2.53 14.09
C ALA A 104 -6.69 -3.70 14.00
N ILE A 105 -5.52 -3.42 13.43
CA ILE A 105 -4.40 -4.36 13.37
C ILE A 105 -3.13 -3.63 13.79
N ILE A 106 -2.34 -4.26 14.68
CA ILE A 106 -0.96 -3.88 14.93
C ILE A 106 -0.06 -4.89 14.22
N ASN A 107 0.92 -4.40 13.45
CA ASN A 107 1.86 -5.26 12.76
C ASN A 107 3.30 -4.74 12.84
N ARG A 108 4.25 -5.68 12.88
CA ARG A 108 5.68 -5.45 12.73
C ARG A 108 6.29 -6.43 11.73
N MET A 109 5.68 -6.55 10.54
CA MET A 109 6.03 -7.57 9.54
C MET A 109 7.48 -7.50 9.07
N GLY A 110 8.05 -6.30 8.86
CA GLY A 110 9.44 -6.12 8.45
C GLY A 110 9.73 -6.54 7.01
N PHE A 111 8.77 -6.28 6.10
CA PHE A 111 8.89 -6.59 4.67
C PHE A 111 9.24 -8.05 4.37
N ASN A 112 8.58 -9.02 5.05
CA ASN A 112 8.70 -10.43 4.67
C ASN A 112 8.21 -10.64 3.23
N ASN A 113 9.11 -11.14 2.37
CA ASN A 113 8.83 -11.36 0.95
C ASN A 113 9.84 -12.33 0.31
N ASP A 114 9.50 -12.84 -0.87
CA ASP A 114 10.31 -13.83 -1.61
C ASP A 114 11.35 -13.18 -2.54
N GLY A 115 11.52 -11.87 -2.50
CA GLY A 115 12.42 -11.10 -3.37
C GLY A 115 11.79 -10.71 -4.70
N ILE A 116 12.37 -9.69 -5.33
CA ILE A 116 11.83 -9.09 -6.56
C ILE A 116 11.79 -10.10 -7.72
N ASP A 117 12.77 -11.01 -7.84
CA ASP A 117 12.82 -11.96 -8.94
C ASP A 117 11.66 -12.95 -8.89
N ALA A 118 11.33 -13.45 -7.68
CA ALA A 118 10.18 -14.33 -7.49
C ALA A 118 8.85 -13.62 -7.75
N LEU A 119 8.73 -12.34 -7.35
CA LEU A 119 7.56 -11.53 -7.63
C LEU A 119 7.38 -11.34 -9.14
N ILE A 120 8.43 -10.95 -9.86
CA ILE A 120 8.37 -10.74 -11.31
C ILE A 120 8.03 -12.04 -12.04
N ALA A 121 8.61 -13.18 -11.65
CA ALA A 121 8.25 -14.46 -12.23
C ALA A 121 6.76 -14.78 -12.10
N ARG A 122 6.14 -14.49 -10.93
CA ARG A 122 4.69 -14.65 -10.71
C ARG A 122 3.86 -13.68 -11.53
N VAL A 123 4.24 -12.41 -11.57
CA VAL A 123 3.56 -11.40 -12.39
C VAL A 123 3.58 -11.82 -13.87
N THR A 124 4.71 -12.28 -14.38
CA THR A 124 4.86 -12.73 -15.78
C THR A 124 4.02 -13.98 -16.07
N ALA A 125 3.90 -14.90 -15.11
CA ALA A 125 3.09 -16.11 -15.25
C ALA A 125 1.57 -15.86 -15.06
N THR A 126 1.17 -14.71 -14.52
CA THR A 126 -0.23 -14.36 -14.29
C THR A 126 -0.80 -13.66 -15.52
N PRO A 127 -2.01 -14.01 -15.99
CA PRO A 127 -2.69 -13.23 -17.02
C PRO A 127 -2.76 -11.76 -16.64
N ARG A 128 -2.53 -10.87 -17.62
CA ARG A 128 -2.56 -9.43 -17.39
C ARG A 128 -3.88 -9.03 -16.74
N PRO A 129 -3.87 -8.41 -15.54
CA PRO A 129 -5.11 -7.96 -14.91
C PRO A 129 -5.73 -6.79 -15.68
N ARG A 130 -7.03 -6.60 -15.50
CA ARG A 130 -7.75 -5.40 -15.97
C ARG A 130 -7.46 -4.22 -15.06
N ALA A 131 -7.26 -4.49 -13.78
CA ALA A 131 -6.83 -3.52 -12.79
C ALA A 131 -5.41 -3.03 -13.11
N ILE A 132 -5.14 -1.76 -12.86
CA ILE A 132 -3.79 -1.19 -12.90
C ILE A 132 -2.92 -1.90 -11.86
N LEU A 133 -1.75 -2.37 -12.24
CA LEU A 133 -0.83 -3.10 -11.37
C LEU A 133 0.28 -2.19 -10.85
N GLY A 134 0.23 -1.87 -9.56
CA GLY A 134 1.32 -1.20 -8.85
C GLY A 134 2.26 -2.19 -8.19
N ILE A 135 3.56 -1.90 -8.22
CA ILE A 135 4.57 -2.66 -7.46
C ILE A 135 5.20 -1.76 -6.42
N ASN A 136 5.03 -2.12 -5.15
CA ASN A 136 5.57 -1.40 -4.02
C ASN A 136 6.97 -1.92 -3.68
N LEU A 137 7.95 -1.02 -3.66
CA LEU A 137 9.36 -1.32 -3.49
C LEU A 137 9.87 -0.83 -2.14
N GLY A 138 10.73 -1.62 -1.50
CA GLY A 138 11.41 -1.28 -0.28
C GLY A 138 12.85 -1.78 -0.25
N LYS A 139 13.66 -1.25 0.69
CA LYS A 139 15.00 -1.76 0.90
C LYS A 139 15.01 -3.01 1.79
N ASN A 140 15.99 -3.87 1.60
CA ASN A 140 16.24 -5.01 2.49
C ASN A 140 16.56 -4.52 3.93
N LYS A 141 16.17 -5.33 4.92
CA LYS A 141 16.39 -5.02 6.34
C LYS A 141 17.89 -4.83 6.66
N ASN A 142 18.73 -5.66 6.05
CA ASN A 142 20.19 -5.66 6.30
C ASN A 142 20.96 -4.67 5.41
N THR A 143 20.31 -3.94 4.52
CA THR A 143 20.92 -2.88 3.74
C THR A 143 20.97 -1.61 4.59
N PRO A 144 22.15 -1.01 4.85
CA PRO A 144 22.27 0.28 5.56
C PRO A 144 21.49 1.39 4.82
N ASN A 145 21.08 2.44 5.54
CA ASN A 145 20.35 3.54 4.90
C ASN A 145 21.17 4.29 3.85
N GLU A 146 22.47 4.34 4.02
CA GLU A 146 23.42 4.96 3.07
C GLU A 146 23.45 4.23 1.72
N GLN A 147 23.07 2.94 1.71
CA GLN A 147 22.98 2.08 0.53
C GLN A 147 21.53 1.82 0.11
N ALA A 148 20.55 2.46 0.75
CA ALA A 148 19.14 2.25 0.45
C ALA A 148 18.80 2.50 -1.02
N LEU A 149 19.44 3.50 -1.63
CA LEU A 149 19.28 3.86 -3.03
C LEU A 149 19.51 2.66 -3.95
N ASP A 150 20.56 1.86 -3.71
CA ASP A 150 20.89 0.72 -4.57
C ASP A 150 19.76 -0.31 -4.59
N ASP A 151 19.17 -0.60 -3.43
CA ASP A 151 18.03 -1.51 -3.34
C ASP A 151 16.79 -0.98 -4.12
N TYR A 152 16.51 0.33 -4.02
CA TYR A 152 15.39 0.91 -4.78
C TYR A 152 15.68 0.90 -6.28
N LEU A 153 16.88 1.21 -6.73
CA LEU A 153 17.25 1.18 -8.14
C LEU A 153 17.16 -0.24 -8.72
N ILE A 154 17.64 -1.26 -8.01
CA ILE A 154 17.47 -2.67 -8.41
C ILE A 154 15.98 -3.01 -8.55
N GLY A 155 15.16 -2.62 -7.57
CA GLY A 155 13.72 -2.82 -7.60
C GLY A 155 13.05 -2.16 -8.79
N ILE A 156 13.36 -0.89 -9.06
CA ILE A 156 12.83 -0.10 -10.17
C ILE A 156 13.19 -0.77 -11.50
N GLN A 157 14.47 -1.09 -11.72
CA GLN A 157 14.96 -1.69 -12.96
C GLN A 157 14.27 -3.02 -13.27
N LYS A 158 14.15 -3.90 -12.27
CA LYS A 158 13.51 -5.21 -12.43
C LYS A 158 11.99 -5.13 -12.60
N ALA A 159 11.32 -4.21 -11.91
CA ALA A 159 9.88 -4.06 -11.99
C ALA A 159 9.39 -3.25 -13.19
N TRP A 160 10.26 -2.49 -13.86
CA TRP A 160 9.92 -1.49 -14.89
C TRP A 160 9.01 -2.01 -16.00
N ALA A 161 9.35 -3.16 -16.57
CA ALA A 161 8.57 -3.75 -17.67
C ALA A 161 7.21 -4.31 -17.23
N HIS A 162 7.05 -4.61 -15.94
CA HIS A 162 5.96 -5.41 -15.38
C HIS A 162 4.93 -4.58 -14.61
N ALA A 163 5.29 -3.39 -14.15
CA ALA A 163 4.42 -2.48 -13.42
C ALA A 163 3.75 -1.45 -14.34
N ASP A 164 2.55 -0.99 -13.95
CA ASP A 164 1.93 0.20 -14.49
C ASP A 164 2.37 1.44 -13.72
N TYR A 165 2.57 1.34 -12.40
CA TYR A 165 3.24 2.35 -11.59
C TYR A 165 4.11 1.69 -10.52
N LEU A 166 5.07 2.43 -9.99
CA LEU A 166 5.94 1.99 -8.91
C LEU A 166 5.70 2.85 -7.66
N ALA A 167 5.63 2.21 -6.49
CA ALA A 167 5.51 2.91 -5.22
C ALA A 167 6.79 2.73 -4.39
N ILE A 168 7.43 3.83 -4.03
CA ILE A 168 8.63 3.86 -3.19
C ILE A 168 8.21 3.95 -1.73
N ASN A 169 8.43 2.88 -0.98
CA ASN A 169 8.02 2.80 0.42
C ASN A 169 9.16 3.19 1.37
N ILE A 170 9.16 4.44 1.79
CA ILE A 170 10.11 5.00 2.78
C ILE A 170 9.46 5.19 4.16
N SER A 171 8.27 4.65 4.38
CA SER A 171 7.41 5.02 5.52
C SER A 171 7.12 3.89 6.50
N SER A 172 7.65 2.67 6.28
CA SER A 172 7.41 1.55 7.20
C SER A 172 8.04 1.81 8.57
N PRO A 173 7.27 1.70 9.67
CA PRO A 173 7.83 1.81 11.01
C PRO A 173 8.57 0.54 11.47
N ASN A 174 8.53 -0.53 10.65
CA ASN A 174 8.95 -1.87 11.02
C ASN A 174 10.32 -2.26 10.46
N THR A 175 10.99 -1.34 9.78
CA THR A 175 12.37 -1.46 9.29
C THR A 175 13.20 -0.35 9.94
N ALA A 176 14.22 -0.73 10.67
CA ALA A 176 15.03 0.23 11.44
C ALA A 176 15.57 1.37 10.56
N GLY A 177 15.39 2.60 11.02
CA GLY A 177 15.89 3.80 10.37
C GLY A 177 15.23 4.14 9.01
N LEU A 178 14.29 3.33 8.49
CA LEU A 178 13.73 3.57 7.16
C LEU A 178 13.04 4.94 7.06
N ARG A 179 12.36 5.36 8.13
CA ARG A 179 11.68 6.66 8.16
C ARG A 179 12.63 7.85 8.14
N ASP A 180 13.90 7.66 8.49
CA ASP A 180 14.91 8.71 8.40
C ASP A 180 15.14 9.15 6.95
N LEU A 181 14.86 8.27 5.99
CA LEU A 181 14.89 8.60 4.55
C LEU A 181 13.78 9.59 4.13
N GLN A 182 12.84 9.94 5.00
CA GLN A 182 11.81 10.95 4.72
C GLN A 182 12.27 12.40 5.01
N HIS A 183 13.52 12.60 5.42
CA HIS A 183 14.00 13.89 5.90
C HIS A 183 15.24 14.39 5.15
N GLY A 184 15.31 15.71 4.97
CA GLY A 184 16.51 16.46 4.62
C GLY A 184 17.25 16.01 3.37
N VAL A 185 18.58 15.97 3.46
CA VAL A 185 19.47 15.63 2.34
C VAL A 185 19.29 14.18 1.86
N ALA A 186 19.00 13.25 2.79
CA ALA A 186 18.81 11.84 2.45
C ALA A 186 17.60 11.66 1.52
N LEU A 187 16.47 12.28 1.83
CA LEU A 187 15.27 12.28 0.99
C LEU A 187 15.55 12.87 -0.40
N ARG A 188 16.14 14.08 -0.43
CA ARG A 188 16.44 14.78 -1.69
C ARG A 188 17.35 13.96 -2.59
N THR A 189 18.42 13.40 -2.03
CA THR A 189 19.37 12.55 -2.76
C THR A 189 18.66 11.32 -3.33
N LEU A 190 17.89 10.62 -2.48
CA LEU A 190 17.14 9.44 -2.89
C LEU A 190 16.18 9.74 -4.04
N LEU A 191 15.31 10.74 -3.88
CA LEU A 191 14.29 11.07 -4.87
C LEU A 191 14.87 11.61 -6.19
N THR A 192 15.92 12.44 -6.13
CA THR A 192 16.62 12.92 -7.32
C THR A 192 17.19 11.75 -8.14
N ARG A 193 17.84 10.79 -7.48
CA ARG A 193 18.44 9.64 -8.16
C ARG A 193 17.38 8.68 -8.70
N ILE A 194 16.30 8.47 -7.98
CA ILE A 194 15.14 7.69 -8.46
C ILE A 194 14.53 8.34 -9.69
N LYS A 195 14.34 9.67 -9.68
CA LYS A 195 13.79 10.39 -10.83
C LYS A 195 14.73 10.33 -12.04
N SER A 196 16.04 10.46 -11.84
CA SER A 196 17.02 10.30 -12.91
C SER A 196 16.96 8.90 -13.54
N GLU A 197 16.81 7.85 -12.72
CA GLU A 197 16.67 6.48 -13.20
C GLU A 197 15.36 6.26 -13.95
N GLN A 198 14.24 6.83 -13.46
CA GLN A 198 12.96 6.82 -14.16
C GLN A 198 13.10 7.41 -15.57
N GLN A 199 13.74 8.58 -15.68
CA GLN A 199 13.96 9.25 -16.97
C GLN A 199 14.85 8.43 -17.90
N ARG A 200 15.92 7.85 -17.37
CA ARG A 200 16.82 6.96 -18.13
C ARG A 200 16.09 5.75 -18.70
N LEU A 201 15.29 5.07 -17.85
CA LEU A 201 14.51 3.90 -18.25
C LEU A 201 13.41 4.28 -19.25
N ALA A 202 12.71 5.39 -19.03
CA ALA A 202 11.69 5.87 -19.95
C ALA A 202 12.26 6.16 -21.34
N ALA A 203 13.42 6.80 -21.42
CA ALA A 203 14.10 7.07 -22.67
C ALA A 203 14.56 5.79 -23.39
N SER A 204 15.07 4.81 -22.64
CA SER A 204 15.61 3.56 -23.23
C SER A 204 14.52 2.58 -23.66
N THR A 205 13.36 2.58 -23.01
CA THR A 205 12.27 1.62 -23.26
C THR A 205 11.07 2.22 -23.97
N GLN A 206 11.06 3.55 -24.16
CA GLN A 206 9.90 4.31 -24.68
C GLN A 206 8.60 4.04 -23.89
N LYS A 207 8.73 3.62 -22.63
CA LYS A 207 7.64 3.38 -21.70
C LYS A 207 7.78 4.30 -20.50
N HIS A 208 6.78 5.09 -20.19
CA HIS A 208 6.73 5.86 -18.95
C HIS A 208 6.03 5.04 -17.87
N VAL A 209 6.70 4.83 -16.73
CA VAL A 209 6.13 4.22 -15.53
C VAL A 209 6.17 5.26 -14.43
N PRO A 210 5.02 5.79 -13.99
CA PRO A 210 4.99 6.80 -12.92
C PRO A 210 5.49 6.22 -11.60
N ILE A 211 6.18 7.06 -10.83
CA ILE A 211 6.72 6.73 -9.52
C ILE A 211 6.04 7.57 -8.45
N VAL A 212 5.42 6.91 -7.48
CA VAL A 212 4.78 7.55 -6.33
C VAL A 212 5.54 7.24 -5.04
N VAL A 213 5.48 8.14 -4.05
CA VAL A 213 6.13 7.95 -2.75
C VAL A 213 5.09 7.71 -1.68
N LYS A 214 5.27 6.63 -0.89
CA LYS A 214 4.39 6.31 0.24
C LYS A 214 4.95 6.85 1.54
N ILE A 215 4.19 7.73 2.19
CA ILE A 215 4.61 8.50 3.37
C ILE A 215 3.99 8.00 4.68
N ALA A 216 4.61 8.33 5.81
CA ALA A 216 4.12 8.03 7.15
C ALA A 216 3.06 9.05 7.62
N PRO A 217 2.13 8.66 8.52
CA PRO A 217 1.15 9.59 9.09
C PRO A 217 1.67 10.34 10.33
N ASP A 218 2.88 10.03 10.79
CA ASP A 218 3.39 10.49 12.10
C ASP A 218 4.39 11.66 11.97
N LEU A 219 4.38 12.36 10.85
CA LEU A 219 5.17 13.56 10.62
C LEU A 219 4.47 14.76 11.28
N ASP A 220 5.22 15.63 11.94
CA ASP A 220 4.75 16.95 12.32
C ASP A 220 4.60 17.85 11.08
N ASP A 221 4.08 19.05 11.26
CA ASP A 221 3.75 19.92 10.13
C ASP A 221 4.99 20.40 9.37
N ASP A 222 6.07 20.70 10.08
CA ASP A 222 7.32 21.18 9.45
C ASP A 222 7.96 20.05 8.64
N ALA A 223 8.08 18.85 9.22
CA ALA A 223 8.62 17.67 8.54
C ALA A 223 7.75 17.26 7.34
N LEU A 224 6.43 17.37 7.47
CA LEU A 224 5.52 17.10 6.35
C LEU A 224 5.71 18.12 5.22
N ASN A 225 5.79 19.42 5.54
CA ASN A 225 6.00 20.48 4.56
C ASN A 225 7.34 20.30 3.82
N ASP A 226 8.43 20.04 4.55
CA ASP A 226 9.76 19.81 3.96
C ASP A 226 9.77 18.58 3.03
N LEU A 227 9.07 17.50 3.43
CA LEU A 227 8.89 16.31 2.61
C LEU A 227 8.13 16.64 1.31
N LEU A 228 7.02 17.36 1.42
CA LEU A 228 6.17 17.72 0.27
C LEU A 228 6.92 18.65 -0.71
N ASP A 229 7.63 19.64 -0.21
CA ASP A 229 8.46 20.55 -1.03
C ASP A 229 9.57 19.76 -1.75
N THR A 230 10.19 18.79 -1.08
CA THR A 230 11.22 17.94 -1.70
C THR A 230 10.61 17.03 -2.78
N ILE A 231 9.44 16.42 -2.53
CA ILE A 231 8.72 15.60 -3.51
C ILE A 231 8.41 16.43 -4.77
N ALA A 232 7.88 17.65 -4.59
CA ALA A 232 7.56 18.56 -5.69
C ALA A 232 8.82 18.99 -6.46
N ALA A 233 9.87 19.39 -5.73
CA ALA A 233 11.13 19.83 -6.34
C ALA A 233 11.85 18.73 -7.13
N CYS A 234 11.73 17.47 -6.70
CA CYS A 234 12.28 16.32 -7.41
C CYS A 234 11.40 15.83 -8.57
N GLY A 235 10.20 16.38 -8.74
CA GLY A 235 9.28 16.01 -9.82
C GLY A 235 8.73 14.57 -9.69
N ILE A 236 8.50 14.10 -8.47
CA ILE A 236 7.86 12.80 -8.21
C ILE A 236 6.40 12.86 -8.68
N ASP A 237 5.92 11.79 -9.28
CA ASP A 237 4.66 11.78 -10.01
C ASP A 237 3.40 11.73 -9.12
N GLY A 238 3.54 11.33 -7.84
CA GLY A 238 2.40 11.29 -6.91
C GLY A 238 2.77 10.82 -5.50
N ILE A 239 1.77 10.85 -4.61
CA ILE A 239 1.93 10.50 -3.19
C ILE A 239 0.89 9.46 -2.78
N ILE A 240 1.30 8.46 -1.99
CA ILE A 240 0.40 7.59 -1.24
C ILE A 240 0.42 8.01 0.23
N ALA A 241 -0.70 8.45 0.74
CA ALA A 241 -0.87 8.83 2.15
C ALA A 241 -2.05 8.04 2.79
N THR A 242 -1.78 7.17 3.77
CA THR A 242 -0.54 7.01 4.52
C THR A 242 -0.18 5.52 4.75
N ASN A 243 1.00 5.28 5.30
CA ASN A 243 1.34 4.02 5.97
C ASN A 243 0.62 3.92 7.33
N THR A 244 0.97 2.93 8.16
CA THR A 244 0.47 2.74 9.53
C THR A 244 1.07 3.75 10.50
N THR A 245 0.36 4.03 11.62
CA THR A 245 0.83 4.95 12.67
C THR A 245 1.51 4.24 13.82
N LEU A 246 2.45 4.92 14.49
CA LEU A 246 3.01 4.52 15.78
C LEU A 246 2.17 5.00 16.97
N ASP A 247 1.28 5.97 16.75
CA ASP A 247 0.35 6.42 17.79
C ASP A 247 -0.71 5.34 18.07
N LYS A 248 -0.71 4.85 19.29
CA LYS A 248 -1.62 3.81 19.79
C LYS A 248 -2.51 4.32 20.92
N SER A 249 -2.60 5.62 21.12
CA SER A 249 -3.41 6.24 22.17
C SER A 249 -4.86 5.75 22.16
N THR A 250 -5.44 5.58 20.97
CA THR A 250 -6.82 5.10 20.78
C THR A 250 -7.07 3.64 21.12
N VAL A 251 -6.02 2.86 21.27
CA VAL A 251 -6.09 1.42 21.61
C VAL A 251 -5.30 1.09 22.88
N ALA A 252 -4.88 2.09 23.64
CA ALA A 252 -4.01 1.92 24.82
C ALA A 252 -4.62 1.03 25.91
N SER A 253 -5.95 1.01 26.04
CA SER A 253 -6.68 0.16 26.99
C SER A 253 -6.80 -1.31 26.57
N HIS A 254 -6.53 -1.63 25.31
CA HIS A 254 -6.58 -3.01 24.83
C HIS A 254 -5.35 -3.78 25.32
N PRO A 255 -5.48 -5.07 25.74
CA PRO A 255 -4.36 -5.87 26.27
C PRO A 255 -3.14 -5.95 25.35
N ARG A 256 -3.34 -5.81 24.05
CA ARG A 256 -2.27 -5.76 23.03
C ARG A 256 -2.00 -4.34 22.49
N GLY A 257 -2.54 -3.31 23.11
CA GLY A 257 -2.35 -1.93 22.67
C GLY A 257 -0.91 -1.46 22.74
N SER A 258 -0.11 -2.05 23.64
CA SER A 258 1.32 -1.75 23.81
C SER A 258 2.25 -2.53 22.87
N GLU A 259 1.72 -3.46 22.05
CA GLU A 259 2.55 -4.25 21.12
C GLU A 259 3.33 -3.32 20.16
N GLN A 260 4.58 -3.66 19.90
CA GLN A 260 5.39 -2.93 18.93
C GLN A 260 4.87 -3.09 17.51
N GLY A 261 5.06 -2.06 16.68
CA GLY A 261 4.65 -2.05 15.28
C GLY A 261 3.66 -0.94 14.93
N GLY A 262 3.25 -0.90 13.68
CA GLY A 262 2.31 0.11 13.17
C GLY A 262 0.85 -0.30 13.37
N LEU A 263 0.01 0.64 13.78
CA LEU A 263 -1.43 0.51 13.95
C LEU A 263 -2.16 0.92 12.67
N SER A 264 -3.12 0.10 12.23
CA SER A 264 -3.99 0.33 11.08
C SER A 264 -5.46 0.04 11.42
N GLY A 265 -6.36 0.32 10.50
CA GLY A 265 -7.81 0.15 10.67
C GLY A 265 -8.51 1.41 11.15
N ALA A 266 -9.67 1.28 11.79
CA ALA A 266 -10.51 2.40 12.19
C ALA A 266 -9.77 3.50 12.99
N PRO A 267 -8.83 3.18 13.90
CA PRO A 267 -8.09 4.22 14.63
C PRO A 267 -7.26 5.17 13.75
N LEU A 268 -6.89 4.73 12.54
CA LEU A 268 -6.07 5.54 11.63
C LEU A 268 -6.89 6.51 10.76
N THR A 269 -8.24 6.37 10.72
CA THR A 269 -9.11 7.09 9.78
C THR A 269 -8.90 8.59 9.83
N MET A 270 -9.06 9.20 11.01
CA MET A 270 -8.98 10.65 11.18
C MET A 270 -7.58 11.20 10.88
N ARG A 271 -6.55 10.54 11.40
CA ARG A 271 -5.15 10.95 11.18
C ARG A 271 -4.78 10.91 9.70
N ALA A 272 -5.10 9.81 9.01
CA ALA A 272 -4.82 9.68 7.57
C ALA A 272 -5.57 10.74 6.75
N THR A 273 -6.83 11.03 7.09
CA THR A 273 -7.62 12.08 6.44
C THR A 273 -7.02 13.48 6.67
N ALA A 274 -6.58 13.79 7.89
CA ALA A 274 -5.92 15.06 8.18
C ALA A 274 -4.63 15.27 7.36
N ILE A 275 -3.83 14.22 7.16
CA ILE A 275 -2.65 14.28 6.28
C ILE A 275 -3.05 14.56 4.83
N LEU A 276 -4.12 13.94 4.31
CA LEU A 276 -4.60 14.22 2.95
C LEU A 276 -4.98 15.69 2.77
N THR A 277 -5.71 16.27 3.75
CA THR A 277 -6.07 17.71 3.74
C THR A 277 -4.82 18.58 3.64
N LYS A 278 -3.79 18.30 4.45
CA LYS A 278 -2.54 19.08 4.45
C LYS A 278 -1.79 18.96 3.12
N ILE A 279 -1.71 17.73 2.57
CA ILE A 279 -1.07 17.49 1.26
C ILE A 279 -1.82 18.27 0.18
N ARG A 280 -3.14 18.17 0.10
CA ARG A 280 -3.93 18.83 -0.94
C ARG A 280 -3.85 20.35 -0.83
N ALA A 281 -3.79 20.90 0.39
CA ALA A 281 -3.59 22.33 0.61
C ALA A 281 -2.21 22.81 0.12
N ARG A 282 -1.14 22.01 0.33
CA ARG A 282 0.23 22.37 -0.07
C ARG A 282 0.51 22.11 -1.54
N LEU A 283 0.00 21.00 -2.09
CA LEU A 283 0.21 20.51 -3.45
C LEU A 283 -1.14 20.24 -4.13
N PRO A 284 -1.86 21.27 -4.60
CA PRO A 284 -3.24 21.14 -5.09
C PRO A 284 -3.43 20.17 -6.25
N SER A 285 -2.42 19.99 -7.10
CA SER A 285 -2.51 19.20 -8.34
C SER A 285 -1.73 17.89 -8.32
N ILE A 286 -1.03 17.56 -7.22
CA ILE A 286 -0.28 16.30 -7.17
C ILE A 286 -1.24 15.10 -7.16
N PRO A 287 -1.03 14.06 -7.96
CA PRO A 287 -1.74 12.79 -7.85
C PRO A 287 -1.65 12.22 -6.43
N LEU A 288 -2.80 12.02 -5.78
CA LEU A 288 -2.89 11.66 -4.37
C LEU A 288 -3.71 10.38 -4.18
N ILE A 289 -3.05 9.33 -3.70
CA ILE A 289 -3.67 8.05 -3.38
C ILE A 289 -3.86 7.96 -1.87
N ALA A 290 -5.10 7.89 -1.41
CA ALA A 290 -5.40 7.75 0.01
C ALA A 290 -5.24 6.30 0.47
N ALA A 291 -4.61 6.08 1.62
CA ALA A 291 -4.53 4.80 2.29
C ALA A 291 -4.65 4.97 3.81
N GLY A 292 -5.25 4.00 4.48
CA GLY A 292 -5.41 3.99 5.94
C GLY A 292 -6.81 4.40 6.42
N GLY A 293 -7.40 3.56 7.27
CA GLY A 293 -8.67 3.81 7.94
C GLY A 293 -9.92 3.71 7.06
N VAL A 294 -9.86 3.08 5.90
CA VAL A 294 -11.05 2.85 5.05
C VAL A 294 -11.74 1.57 5.51
N MET A 295 -12.80 1.72 6.29
CA MET A 295 -13.57 0.62 6.87
C MET A 295 -14.97 0.51 6.24
N SER A 296 -15.41 1.52 5.51
CA SER A 296 -16.72 1.60 4.85
C SER A 296 -16.65 2.37 3.54
N ALA A 297 -17.72 2.33 2.75
CA ALA A 297 -17.88 3.17 1.56
C ALA A 297 -17.93 4.67 1.92
N ALA A 298 -18.47 5.01 3.08
CA ALA A 298 -18.48 6.39 3.59
C ALA A 298 -17.07 6.90 3.90
N ASP A 299 -16.20 6.06 4.49
CA ASP A 299 -14.80 6.44 4.71
C ASP A 299 -14.05 6.65 3.39
N MET A 300 -14.31 5.80 2.38
CA MET A 300 -13.76 5.99 1.04
C MET A 300 -14.20 7.32 0.46
N GLN A 301 -15.50 7.62 0.50
CA GLN A 301 -16.05 8.88 -0.02
C GLN A 301 -15.45 10.09 0.69
N ALA A 302 -15.35 10.06 2.01
CA ALA A 302 -14.76 11.14 2.79
C ALA A 302 -13.29 11.43 2.37
N LYS A 303 -12.52 10.41 2.00
CA LYS A 303 -11.16 10.61 1.49
C LYS A 303 -11.16 11.24 0.08
N LEU A 304 -12.09 10.85 -0.79
CA LEU A 304 -12.25 11.47 -2.10
C LEU A 304 -12.69 12.94 -1.96
N ASP A 305 -13.63 13.22 -1.06
CA ASP A 305 -14.11 14.58 -0.77
C ASP A 305 -12.99 15.48 -0.17
N THR A 306 -12.02 14.86 0.52
CA THR A 306 -10.82 15.56 1.03
C THR A 306 -9.82 15.87 -0.09
N GLY A 307 -10.06 15.37 -1.30
CA GLY A 307 -9.23 15.62 -2.48
C GLY A 307 -8.28 14.49 -2.87
N ALA A 308 -8.44 13.30 -2.31
CA ALA A 308 -7.75 12.13 -2.85
C ALA A 308 -8.30 11.78 -4.25
N ASP A 309 -7.41 11.39 -5.16
CA ASP A 309 -7.80 10.97 -6.50
C ASP A 309 -8.18 9.48 -6.54
N LEU A 310 -7.46 8.66 -5.76
CA LEU A 310 -7.65 7.23 -5.62
C LEU A 310 -7.64 6.83 -4.14
N VAL A 311 -8.24 5.67 -3.82
CA VAL A 311 -8.32 5.16 -2.44
C VAL A 311 -7.93 3.69 -2.37
N GLN A 312 -7.09 3.33 -1.41
CA GLN A 312 -6.65 1.96 -1.14
C GLN A 312 -7.30 1.40 0.12
N ILE A 313 -7.73 0.15 0.06
CA ILE A 313 -8.23 -0.61 1.22
C ILE A 313 -7.21 -1.68 1.65
N TYR A 314 -7.18 -1.97 2.95
CA TYR A 314 -6.39 -3.05 3.56
C TYR A 314 -7.14 -3.67 4.75
N THR A 315 -7.07 -3.05 5.93
CA THR A 315 -7.65 -3.56 7.19
C THR A 315 -9.17 -3.72 7.10
N GLY A 316 -9.85 -2.78 6.43
CA GLY A 316 -11.29 -2.88 6.19
C GLY A 316 -11.65 -4.15 5.40
N LEU A 317 -10.85 -4.55 4.42
CA LEU A 317 -11.08 -5.79 3.67
C LEU A 317 -10.93 -7.02 4.58
N ILE A 318 -10.00 -7.01 5.54
CA ILE A 318 -9.83 -8.11 6.51
C ILE A 318 -11.05 -8.21 7.45
N TYR A 319 -11.65 -7.09 7.85
CA TYR A 319 -12.80 -7.08 8.76
C TYR A 319 -14.14 -7.33 8.07
N HIS A 320 -14.34 -6.80 6.86
CA HIS A 320 -15.63 -6.80 6.15
C HIS A 320 -15.67 -7.72 4.92
N GLY A 321 -14.50 -8.23 4.52
CA GLY A 321 -14.36 -9.10 3.36
C GLY A 321 -14.75 -8.42 2.04
N PRO A 322 -15.08 -9.22 1.01
CA PRO A 322 -15.42 -8.71 -0.32
C PRO A 322 -16.63 -7.78 -0.37
N GLN A 323 -17.44 -7.76 0.71
CA GLN A 323 -18.59 -6.85 0.79
C GLN A 323 -18.15 -5.38 0.79
N LEU A 324 -17.03 -5.07 1.46
CA LEU A 324 -16.48 -3.72 1.45
C LEU A 324 -16.18 -3.25 0.02
N ILE A 325 -15.59 -4.11 -0.80
CA ILE A 325 -15.32 -3.78 -2.22
C ILE A 325 -16.61 -3.47 -2.94
N ARG A 326 -17.65 -4.31 -2.78
CA ARG A 326 -18.94 -4.10 -3.44
C ARG A 326 -19.62 -2.80 -3.02
N ASP A 327 -19.58 -2.49 -1.72
CA ASP A 327 -20.21 -1.28 -1.19
C ASP A 327 -19.48 -0.03 -1.66
N CYS A 328 -18.15 -0.04 -1.69
CA CYS A 328 -17.34 1.02 -2.26
C CYS A 328 -17.58 1.21 -3.76
N LEU A 329 -17.60 0.11 -4.54
CA LEU A 329 -17.86 0.19 -5.98
C LEU A 329 -19.26 0.73 -6.29
N ARG A 330 -20.27 0.36 -5.50
CA ARG A 330 -21.63 0.89 -5.62
C ARG A 330 -21.71 2.38 -5.32
N GLN A 331 -20.91 2.85 -4.37
CA GLN A 331 -20.81 4.28 -4.03
C GLN A 331 -20.16 5.11 -5.14
N LEU A 332 -19.27 4.50 -5.93
CA LEU A 332 -18.59 5.15 -7.05
C LEU A 332 -19.44 5.23 -8.33
N GLY A 333 -20.61 4.63 -8.37
CA GLY A 333 -21.55 4.66 -9.51
C GLY A 333 -21.49 3.37 -10.31
#